data_60a936c131049e69f1f21c945c47aef5
#
_entry.id   60a936c131049e69f1f21c945c47aef5
#
_cell.length_a   1.000
_cell.length_b   1.000
_cell.length_c   1.000
_cell.angle_alpha   90.00
_cell.angle_beta   90.00
_cell.angle_gamma   90.00
#
_symmetry.space_group_name_H-M   'P 1'
#
loop_
_entity.id
_entity.type
_entity.pdbx_description
1 polymer ?
#
loop_
_entity_poly.entity_id
_entity_poly.type
_entity_poly.pdbx_seq_one_letter_code
_entity_poly.pdbx_strand_id
1 'polypeptide(L)'
;MHKPILALSLVVLLSSCTSLVNTVVKEPINPDLTSTPIGSDINDIKMDTFIGVNIKKADPALKKAHINVHVYNAIVLLTGEVRTKELRVLAGDTARAYNGQRQVHNELQVRGNSSIVARTNDSLISAKVATKLTFDKEIKSSNIEVTAEDSVVYLMGRVRRINGEKATAIASQTSGVRSVVKVFEYVD
;
A
#
# COMPACT_ATOMS: atom_id res chain seq x y z
N MET A 1 49.00 8.40 -24.07
CA MET A 1 48.02 9.29 -23.44
C MET A 1 46.72 8.50 -23.31
N HIS A 2 46.51 7.88 -22.17
CA HIS A 2 45.41 6.98 -21.92
C HIS A 2 44.44 7.62 -20.93
N LYS A 3 43.19 7.80 -21.34
CA LYS A 3 42.12 8.19 -20.44
C LYS A 3 41.36 6.91 -20.01
N PRO A 4 41.18 6.64 -18.74
CA PRO A 4 40.26 5.61 -18.29
C PRO A 4 38.85 6.17 -18.27
N ILE A 5 37.96 5.47 -18.93
CA ILE A 5 36.51 5.60 -18.86
C ILE A 5 36.08 4.96 -17.54
N LEU A 6 35.67 5.78 -16.58
CA LEU A 6 35.02 5.32 -15.35
C LEU A 6 33.51 5.43 -15.58
N ALA A 7 32.90 4.38 -16.12
CA ALA A 7 31.46 4.23 -16.26
C ALA A 7 30.90 3.58 -15.03
N LEU A 8 30.18 4.35 -14.26
CA LEU A 8 28.76 4.22 -13.97
C LEU A 8 28.27 2.77 -13.73
N SER A 9 28.31 2.34 -12.48
CA SER A 9 27.53 1.18 -12.00
C SER A 9 26.96 1.50 -10.64
N LEU A 10 25.88 2.31 -10.61
CA LEU A 10 25.07 2.54 -9.42
C LEU A 10 23.60 2.53 -9.83
N VAL A 11 23.10 1.34 -10.11
CA VAL A 11 21.66 1.12 -10.27
C VAL A 11 21.30 -0.22 -9.64
N VAL A 12 20.26 -0.19 -8.81
CA VAL A 12 19.43 -1.34 -8.40
C VAL A 12 19.91 -2.12 -7.19
N LEU A 13 19.55 -1.65 -6.00
CA LEU A 13 19.39 -2.52 -4.81
C LEU A 13 18.21 -2.05 -3.94
N LEU A 14 17.00 -1.96 -4.48
CA LEU A 14 15.82 -1.59 -3.67
C LEU A 14 14.59 -2.52 -3.89
N SER A 15 14.76 -3.75 -4.34
CA SER A 15 13.60 -4.58 -4.66
C SER A 15 13.53 -5.97 -4.06
N SER A 16 14.13 -6.26 -2.90
CA SER A 16 14.15 -7.65 -2.44
C SER A 16 14.01 -7.94 -0.94
N CYS A 17 13.56 -7.02 -0.10
CA CYS A 17 13.40 -7.37 1.34
C CYS A 17 12.33 -8.44 1.59
N THR A 18 11.23 -8.43 0.82
CA THR A 18 10.14 -9.42 0.97
C THR A 18 10.52 -10.84 0.54
N SER A 19 11.43 -10.98 -0.42
CA SER A 19 11.85 -12.31 -0.90
C SER A 19 12.68 -13.08 0.10
N LEU A 20 13.54 -12.40 0.87
CA LEU A 20 14.40 -13.03 1.87
C LEU A 20 13.63 -13.53 3.09
N VAL A 21 12.64 -12.73 3.57
CA VAL A 21 11.82 -13.13 4.72
C VAL A 21 10.98 -14.37 4.39
N ASN A 22 10.49 -14.49 3.16
CA ASN A 22 9.64 -15.60 2.74
C ASN A 22 10.39 -16.95 2.62
N THR A 23 11.72 -16.93 2.49
CA THR A 23 12.53 -18.16 2.41
C THR A 23 12.93 -18.70 3.77
N VAL A 24 13.03 -17.85 4.78
CA VAL A 24 13.57 -18.22 6.10
C VAL A 24 12.48 -18.57 7.12
N VAL A 25 11.29 -17.93 7.02
CA VAL A 25 10.22 -18.10 8.01
C VAL A 25 9.05 -18.88 7.41
N LYS A 26 8.80 -20.11 7.91
CA LYS A 26 7.74 -21.00 7.42
C LYS A 26 6.37 -20.68 8.02
N GLU A 27 6.32 -20.17 9.24
CA GLU A 27 5.09 -19.86 9.96
C GLU A 27 4.66 -18.38 9.77
N PRO A 28 3.38 -18.03 9.96
CA PRO A 28 2.94 -16.65 9.99
C PRO A 28 3.70 -15.83 11.02
N ILE A 29 4.09 -14.61 10.64
CA ILE A 29 4.83 -13.69 11.50
C ILE A 29 3.84 -12.82 12.26
N ASN A 30 3.86 -12.89 13.59
CA ASN A 30 3.12 -11.97 14.47
C ASN A 30 4.11 -11.20 15.36
N PRO A 31 3.88 -9.90 15.59
CA PRO A 31 4.75 -9.11 16.45
C PRO A 31 4.60 -9.51 17.91
N ASP A 32 5.68 -9.39 18.67
CA ASP A 32 5.61 -9.38 20.11
C ASP A 32 5.05 -8.04 20.60
N LEU A 33 3.83 -8.06 21.13
CA LEU A 33 3.16 -6.87 21.63
C LEU A 33 3.80 -6.30 22.92
N THR A 34 4.76 -7.00 23.54
CA THR A 34 5.52 -6.52 24.69
C THR A 34 6.71 -5.65 24.28
N SER A 35 7.11 -5.66 22.99
CA SER A 35 8.18 -4.81 22.49
C SER A 35 7.73 -3.35 22.47
N THR A 36 8.56 -2.45 23.02
CA THR A 36 8.28 -1.00 23.05
C THR A 36 8.14 -0.46 21.62
N PRO A 37 7.03 0.19 21.26
CA PRO A 37 6.84 0.71 19.91
C PRO A 37 7.86 1.82 19.62
N ILE A 38 8.68 1.63 18.60
CA ILE A 38 9.50 2.71 18.04
C ILE A 38 8.66 3.37 16.95
N GLY A 39 7.95 4.45 17.30
CA GLY A 39 7.18 5.28 16.37
C GLY A 39 6.08 4.54 15.57
N SER A 40 4.94 5.15 15.35
CA SER A 40 3.84 4.56 14.57
C SER A 40 4.27 4.19 13.16
N ASP A 41 5.05 5.03 12.50
CA ASP A 41 5.47 4.83 11.09
C ASP A 41 6.34 3.58 10.90
N ILE A 42 7.24 3.30 11.86
CA ILE A 42 8.08 2.09 11.80
C ILE A 42 7.24 0.84 12.05
N ASN A 43 6.22 0.91 12.91
CA ASN A 43 5.29 -0.19 13.14
C ASN A 43 4.44 -0.47 11.90
N ASP A 44 3.98 0.57 11.21
CA ASP A 44 3.19 0.45 9.99
C ASP A 44 4.01 -0.19 8.86
N ILE A 45 5.28 0.21 8.67
CA ILE A 45 6.20 -0.39 7.68
C ILE A 45 6.46 -1.88 7.98
N LYS A 46 6.60 -2.26 9.26
CA LYS A 46 6.75 -3.67 9.64
C LYS A 46 5.46 -4.44 9.42
N MET A 47 4.32 -3.85 9.75
CA MET A 47 2.99 -4.45 9.63
C MET A 47 2.66 -4.73 8.17
N ASP A 48 2.90 -3.80 7.24
CA ASP A 48 2.65 -3.99 5.82
C ASP A 48 3.46 -5.18 5.27
N THR A 49 4.76 -5.22 5.60
CA THR A 49 5.68 -6.28 5.17
C THR A 49 5.25 -7.64 5.70
N PHE A 50 4.94 -7.73 6.99
CA PHE A 50 4.58 -9.02 7.60
C PHE A 50 3.21 -9.53 7.15
N ILE A 51 2.22 -8.65 7.02
CA ILE A 51 0.92 -9.00 6.46
C ILE A 51 1.09 -9.48 5.02
N GLY A 52 1.87 -8.77 4.19
CA GLY A 52 2.14 -9.16 2.81
C GLY A 52 2.82 -10.54 2.70
N VAL A 53 3.77 -10.83 3.58
CA VAL A 53 4.43 -12.15 3.66
C VAL A 53 3.43 -13.23 4.10
N ASN A 54 2.61 -12.96 5.12
CA ASN A 54 1.63 -13.92 5.62
C ASN A 54 0.57 -14.25 4.55
N ILE A 55 0.07 -13.25 3.82
CA ILE A 55 -0.86 -13.45 2.70
C ILE A 55 -0.23 -14.37 1.64
N LYS A 56 1.02 -14.12 1.25
CA LYS A 56 1.72 -14.95 0.24
C LYS A 56 1.99 -16.39 0.72
N LYS A 57 2.03 -16.62 2.03
CA LYS A 57 2.19 -17.95 2.62
C LYS A 57 0.88 -18.70 2.78
N ALA A 58 -0.24 -18.00 2.90
CA ALA A 58 -1.55 -18.59 3.14
C ALA A 58 -2.01 -19.50 1.98
N ASP A 59 -1.63 -19.16 0.73
CA ASP A 59 -1.98 -19.95 -0.44
C ASP A 59 -1.00 -19.72 -1.61
N PRO A 60 -0.62 -20.78 -2.38
CA PRO A 60 0.24 -20.64 -3.56
C PRO A 60 -0.31 -19.71 -4.66
N ALA A 61 -1.65 -19.58 -4.77
CA ALA A 61 -2.27 -18.67 -5.72
C ALA A 61 -2.14 -17.20 -5.25
N LEU A 62 -2.20 -16.94 -3.93
CA LEU A 62 -1.95 -15.61 -3.35
C LEU A 62 -0.48 -15.20 -3.52
N LYS A 63 0.46 -16.15 -3.51
CA LYS A 63 1.87 -15.88 -3.81
C LYS A 63 2.08 -15.33 -5.23
N LYS A 64 1.24 -15.75 -6.19
CA LYS A 64 1.30 -15.34 -7.60
C LYS A 64 0.39 -14.15 -7.93
N ALA A 65 -0.49 -13.78 -7.03
CA ALA A 65 -1.41 -12.67 -7.18
C ALA A 65 -0.68 -11.33 -7.05
N HIS A 66 -1.21 -10.29 -7.70
CA HIS A 66 -0.77 -8.92 -7.49
C HIS A 66 -1.54 -8.34 -6.30
N ILE A 67 -0.92 -8.31 -5.14
CA ILE A 67 -1.50 -7.79 -3.91
C ILE A 67 -0.55 -6.77 -3.30
N ASN A 68 -1.04 -5.56 -3.10
CA ASN A 68 -0.38 -4.50 -2.37
C ASN A 68 -1.01 -4.39 -0.98
N VAL A 69 -0.18 -4.21 0.03
CA VAL A 69 -0.59 -3.93 1.40
C VAL A 69 -0.12 -2.53 1.74
N HIS A 70 -1.01 -1.70 2.20
CA HIS A 70 -0.72 -0.35 2.69
C HIS A 70 -1.18 -0.27 4.12
N VAL A 71 -0.39 0.37 4.98
CA VAL A 71 -0.73 0.54 6.40
C VAL A 71 -0.52 1.98 6.80
N TYR A 72 -1.53 2.58 7.38
CA TYR A 72 -1.48 3.91 7.97
C TYR A 72 -2.14 3.90 9.35
N ASN A 73 -1.40 4.22 10.40
CA ASN A 73 -1.84 4.20 11.79
C ASN A 73 -2.57 2.89 12.16
N ALA A 74 -1.96 1.74 11.80
CA ALA A 74 -2.49 0.39 11.97
C ALA A 74 -3.84 0.10 11.25
N ILE A 75 -4.27 0.96 10.34
CA ILE A 75 -5.35 0.69 9.41
C ILE A 75 -4.72 0.08 8.14
N VAL A 76 -5.17 -1.11 7.78
CA VAL A 76 -4.65 -1.88 6.66
C VAL A 76 -5.56 -1.74 5.45
N LEU A 77 -4.98 -1.47 4.29
CA LEU A 77 -5.66 -1.48 3.01
C LEU A 77 -5.00 -2.53 2.10
N LEU A 78 -5.79 -3.45 1.58
CA LEU A 78 -5.37 -4.42 0.56
C LEU A 78 -5.91 -3.98 -0.79
N THR A 79 -5.02 -3.78 -1.78
CA THR A 79 -5.38 -3.48 -3.17
C THR A 79 -4.74 -4.47 -4.14
N GLY A 80 -5.20 -4.49 -5.37
CA GLY A 80 -4.71 -5.41 -6.40
C GLY A 80 -5.73 -6.47 -6.80
N GLU A 81 -5.27 -7.62 -7.29
CA GLU A 81 -6.12 -8.63 -7.90
C GLU A 81 -5.87 -10.03 -7.38
N VAL A 82 -6.97 -10.76 -7.24
CA VAL A 82 -6.99 -12.20 -6.95
C VAL A 82 -7.93 -12.92 -7.90
N ARG A 83 -7.71 -14.20 -8.15
CA ARG A 83 -8.46 -14.94 -9.17
C ARG A 83 -9.87 -15.35 -8.74
N THR A 84 -10.11 -15.49 -7.42
CA THR A 84 -11.40 -15.99 -6.90
C THR A 84 -11.84 -15.22 -5.66
N LYS A 85 -13.12 -15.31 -5.33
CA LYS A 85 -13.70 -14.71 -4.12
C LYS A 85 -13.12 -15.34 -2.85
N GLU A 86 -12.83 -16.62 -2.85
CA GLU A 86 -12.28 -17.38 -1.73
C GLU A 86 -10.87 -16.86 -1.40
N LEU A 87 -10.04 -16.58 -2.43
CA LEU A 87 -8.71 -15.99 -2.26
C LEU A 87 -8.79 -14.55 -1.73
N ARG A 88 -9.80 -13.77 -2.17
CA ARG A 88 -10.07 -12.45 -1.60
C ARG A 88 -10.39 -12.52 -0.11
N VAL A 89 -11.28 -13.44 0.28
CA VAL A 89 -11.64 -13.66 1.68
C VAL A 89 -10.42 -14.11 2.47
N LEU A 90 -9.69 -15.12 1.99
CA LEU A 90 -8.49 -15.64 2.66
C LEU A 90 -7.43 -14.57 2.89
N ALA A 91 -7.16 -13.71 1.90
CA ALA A 91 -6.21 -12.60 2.05
C ALA A 91 -6.67 -11.61 3.13
N GLY A 92 -7.97 -11.26 3.13
CA GLY A 92 -8.55 -10.36 4.14
C GLY A 92 -8.50 -10.96 5.55
N ASP A 93 -8.82 -12.24 5.71
CA ASP A 93 -8.79 -12.93 7.01
C ASP A 93 -7.34 -13.06 7.52
N THR A 94 -6.40 -13.34 6.62
CA THR A 94 -4.96 -13.37 6.97
C THR A 94 -4.49 -12.00 7.47
N ALA A 95 -4.92 -10.91 6.84
CA ALA A 95 -4.60 -9.57 7.31
C ALA A 95 -5.24 -9.26 8.67
N ARG A 96 -6.50 -9.69 8.90
CA ARG A 96 -7.20 -9.51 10.19
C ARG A 96 -6.59 -10.34 11.31
N ALA A 97 -6.00 -11.49 10.99
CA ALA A 97 -5.32 -12.34 11.97
C ALA A 97 -3.99 -11.76 12.47
N TYR A 98 -3.46 -10.72 11.82
CA TYR A 98 -2.23 -10.07 12.27
C TYR A 98 -2.49 -9.21 13.51
N ASN A 99 -1.69 -9.42 14.57
CA ASN A 99 -1.86 -8.67 15.82
C ASN A 99 -1.42 -7.21 15.68
N GLY A 100 -2.22 -6.30 16.25
CA GLY A 100 -1.92 -4.87 16.30
C GLY A 100 -2.58 -4.04 15.20
N GLN A 101 -3.19 -4.67 14.17
CA GLN A 101 -4.02 -3.94 13.22
C GLN A 101 -5.33 -3.48 13.88
N ARG A 102 -5.84 -2.31 13.52
CA ARG A 102 -7.07 -1.72 14.03
C ARG A 102 -8.26 -1.97 13.11
N GLN A 103 -8.03 -1.93 11.80
CA GLN A 103 -9.04 -2.12 10.77
C GLN A 103 -8.40 -2.65 9.49
N VAL A 104 -9.14 -3.46 8.74
CA VAL A 104 -8.70 -4.00 7.43
C VAL A 104 -9.75 -3.65 6.38
N HIS A 105 -9.34 -2.89 5.38
CA HIS A 105 -10.08 -2.61 4.15
C HIS A 105 -9.59 -3.55 3.06
N ASN A 106 -10.44 -4.48 2.64
CA ASN A 106 -10.11 -5.44 1.59
C ASN A 106 -10.73 -5.01 0.26
N GLU A 107 -9.97 -4.24 -0.51
CA GLU A 107 -10.36 -3.70 -1.81
C GLU A 107 -9.81 -4.54 -2.99
N LEU A 108 -9.38 -5.78 -2.72
CA LEU A 108 -8.93 -6.71 -3.76
C LEU A 108 -10.04 -6.97 -4.77
N GLN A 109 -9.69 -6.87 -6.06
CA GLN A 109 -10.59 -7.17 -7.16
C GLN A 109 -10.49 -8.64 -7.56
N VAL A 110 -11.65 -9.28 -7.85
CA VAL A 110 -11.68 -10.67 -8.32
C VAL A 110 -11.54 -10.68 -9.84
N ARG A 111 -10.31 -10.79 -10.31
CA ARG A 111 -9.94 -10.86 -11.74
C ARG A 111 -8.50 -11.36 -11.91
N GLY A 112 -8.03 -11.51 -13.15
CA GLY A 112 -6.61 -11.76 -13.44
C GLY A 112 -5.75 -10.54 -13.11
N ASN A 113 -4.46 -10.76 -12.90
CA ASN A 113 -3.51 -9.68 -12.57
C ASN A 113 -3.49 -8.61 -13.66
N SER A 114 -3.41 -7.35 -13.25
CA SER A 114 -3.25 -6.19 -14.13
C SER A 114 -1.93 -6.24 -14.91
N SER A 115 -1.91 -5.58 -16.07
CA SER A 115 -0.68 -5.45 -16.86
C SER A 115 0.31 -4.47 -16.23
N ILE A 116 1.59 -4.59 -16.61
CA ILE A 116 2.64 -3.64 -16.19
C ILE A 116 2.27 -2.20 -16.62
N VAL A 117 1.69 -2.05 -17.81
CA VAL A 117 1.27 -0.73 -18.33
C VAL A 117 0.18 -0.12 -17.45
N ALA A 118 -0.82 -0.91 -17.04
CA ALA A 118 -1.87 -0.44 -16.12
C ALA A 118 -1.28 0.04 -14.79
N ARG A 119 -0.39 -0.74 -14.20
CA ARG A 119 0.29 -0.39 -12.93
C ARG A 119 1.15 0.87 -13.04
N THR A 120 1.84 1.06 -14.18
CA THR A 120 2.58 2.29 -14.44
C THR A 120 1.66 3.50 -14.51
N ASN A 121 0.50 3.36 -15.17
CA ASN A 121 -0.52 4.41 -15.21
C ASN A 121 -1.04 4.75 -13.81
N ASP A 122 -1.32 3.75 -12.97
CA ASP A 122 -1.78 3.95 -11.59
C ASP A 122 -0.72 4.69 -10.74
N SER A 123 0.57 4.35 -10.91
CA SER A 123 1.66 5.08 -10.27
C SER A 123 1.71 6.55 -10.70
N LEU A 124 1.46 6.86 -11.97
CA LEU A 124 1.38 8.23 -12.46
C LEU A 124 0.15 8.97 -11.92
N ILE A 125 -0.98 8.30 -11.78
CA ILE A 125 -2.20 8.85 -11.17
C ILE A 125 -1.93 9.21 -9.71
N SER A 126 -1.36 8.27 -8.92
CA SER A 126 -0.99 8.52 -7.53
C SER A 126 -0.07 9.73 -7.38
N ALA A 127 0.97 9.82 -8.22
CA ALA A 127 1.91 10.93 -8.20
C ALA A 127 1.24 12.27 -8.53
N LYS A 128 0.33 12.31 -9.52
CA LYS A 128 -0.42 13.53 -9.86
C LYS A 128 -1.31 13.99 -8.72
N VAL A 129 -2.03 13.07 -8.08
CA VAL A 129 -2.88 13.39 -6.93
C VAL A 129 -2.04 13.89 -5.76
N ALA A 130 -0.99 13.17 -5.38
CA ALA A 130 -0.09 13.56 -4.28
C ALA A 130 0.52 14.95 -4.52
N THR A 131 0.95 15.23 -5.74
CA THR A 131 1.48 16.56 -6.13
C THR A 131 0.43 17.65 -5.92
N LYS A 132 -0.80 17.45 -6.39
CA LYS A 132 -1.88 18.44 -6.20
C LYS A 132 -2.20 18.68 -4.73
N LEU A 133 -2.24 17.62 -3.91
CA LEU A 133 -2.45 17.74 -2.47
C LEU A 133 -1.32 18.51 -1.80
N THR A 134 -0.06 18.32 -2.25
CA THR A 134 1.11 19.01 -1.70
C THR A 134 1.09 20.51 -1.99
N PHE A 135 0.56 20.92 -3.14
CA PHE A 135 0.45 22.33 -3.50
C PHE A 135 -0.79 23.02 -2.94
N ASP A 136 -1.74 22.31 -2.37
CA ASP A 136 -2.88 22.90 -1.69
C ASP A 136 -2.47 23.46 -0.31
N LYS A 137 -2.80 24.73 -0.05
CA LYS A 137 -2.36 25.44 1.17
C LYS A 137 -3.11 25.03 2.44
N GLU A 138 -4.28 24.41 2.31
CA GLU A 138 -5.13 24.05 3.43
C GLU A 138 -4.97 22.59 3.82
N ILE A 139 -4.40 21.76 2.93
CA ILE A 139 -4.20 20.34 3.16
C ILE A 139 -2.78 20.10 3.68
N LYS A 140 -2.66 19.46 4.84
CA LYS A 140 -1.39 18.92 5.32
C LYS A 140 -1.16 17.57 4.63
N SER A 141 -0.58 17.60 3.42
CA SER A 141 -0.38 16.43 2.56
C SER A 141 0.46 15.32 3.21
N SER A 142 1.36 15.66 4.14
CA SER A 142 2.12 14.68 4.92
C SER A 142 1.27 13.73 5.77
N ASN A 143 0.01 14.08 6.02
CA ASN A 143 -0.93 13.24 6.78
C ASN A 143 -1.83 12.41 5.88
N ILE A 144 -1.58 12.40 4.56
CA ILE A 144 -2.40 11.69 3.58
C ILE A 144 -1.50 10.84 2.69
N GLU A 145 -1.66 9.53 2.76
CA GLU A 145 -1.09 8.59 1.82
C GLU A 145 -2.03 8.43 0.62
N VAL A 146 -1.45 8.43 -0.58
CA VAL A 146 -2.17 8.30 -1.84
C VAL A 146 -1.67 7.07 -2.58
N THR A 147 -2.55 6.14 -2.85
CA THR A 147 -2.27 5.02 -3.76
C THR A 147 -3.37 4.90 -4.82
N ALA A 148 -3.05 4.31 -5.96
CA ALA A 148 -4.02 4.01 -7.00
C ALA A 148 -3.89 2.57 -7.48
N GLU A 149 -5.04 1.95 -7.77
CA GLU A 149 -5.13 0.64 -8.38
C GLU A 149 -6.31 0.65 -9.36
N ASP A 150 -6.08 0.27 -10.62
CA ASP A 150 -7.08 0.27 -11.67
C ASP A 150 -7.82 1.63 -11.82
N SER A 151 -7.06 2.73 -11.77
CA SER A 151 -7.57 4.11 -11.79
C SER A 151 -8.50 4.49 -10.63
N VAL A 152 -8.63 3.65 -9.62
CA VAL A 152 -9.26 3.97 -8.34
C VAL A 152 -8.20 4.52 -7.39
N VAL A 153 -8.40 5.73 -6.90
CA VAL A 153 -7.50 6.35 -5.91
C VAL A 153 -7.99 6.05 -4.52
N TYR A 154 -7.09 5.58 -3.67
CA TYR A 154 -7.33 5.35 -2.25
C TYR A 154 -6.57 6.43 -1.47
N LEU A 155 -7.29 7.14 -0.61
CA LEU A 155 -6.74 8.15 0.28
C LEU A 155 -6.78 7.63 1.71
N MET A 156 -5.62 7.38 2.30
CA MET A 156 -5.47 6.98 3.69
C MET A 156 -4.91 8.16 4.50
N GLY A 157 -5.24 8.25 5.77
CA GLY A 157 -4.66 9.31 6.59
C GLY A 157 -5.50 9.66 7.80
N ARG A 158 -4.91 10.43 8.71
CA ARG A 158 -5.59 10.99 9.87
C ARG A 158 -5.84 12.48 9.65
N VAL A 159 -7.09 12.85 9.38
CA VAL A 159 -7.45 14.18 8.90
C VAL A 159 -8.74 14.69 9.54
N ARG A 160 -8.94 16.02 9.53
CA ARG A 160 -10.25 16.60 9.79
C ARG A 160 -11.18 16.33 8.62
N ARG A 161 -12.46 16.18 8.86
CA ARG A 161 -13.48 15.89 7.84
C ARG A 161 -13.42 16.88 6.67
N ILE A 162 -13.33 18.16 6.94
CA ILE A 162 -13.24 19.19 5.90
C ILE A 162 -12.03 19.00 4.98
N ASN A 163 -10.88 18.60 5.53
CA ASN A 163 -9.66 18.35 4.77
C ASN A 163 -9.76 17.05 3.97
N GLY A 164 -10.40 16.02 4.53
CA GLY A 164 -10.65 14.75 3.84
C GLY A 164 -11.59 14.93 2.64
N GLU A 165 -12.66 15.71 2.79
CA GLU A 165 -13.58 16.02 1.66
C GLU A 165 -12.87 16.85 0.59
N LYS A 166 -12.07 17.85 0.98
CA LYS A 166 -11.28 18.64 0.03
C LYS A 166 -10.24 17.78 -0.71
N ALA A 167 -9.52 16.91 -0.01
CA ALA A 167 -8.56 15.99 -0.63
C ALA A 167 -9.26 15.05 -1.62
N THR A 168 -10.46 14.56 -1.26
CA THR A 168 -11.29 13.73 -2.14
C THR A 168 -11.71 14.48 -3.41
N ALA A 169 -12.10 15.74 -3.28
CA ALA A 169 -12.47 16.59 -4.43
C ALA A 169 -11.27 16.79 -5.37
N ILE A 170 -10.09 17.11 -4.84
CA ILE A 170 -8.86 17.27 -5.63
C ILE A 170 -8.51 15.97 -6.36
N ALA A 171 -8.58 14.83 -5.67
CA ALA A 171 -8.30 13.53 -6.25
C ALA A 171 -9.28 13.19 -7.39
N SER A 172 -10.58 13.37 -7.16
CA SER A 172 -11.63 13.05 -8.15
C SER A 172 -11.55 13.90 -9.43
N GLN A 173 -11.04 15.13 -9.32
CA GLN A 173 -10.81 16.04 -10.46
C GLN A 173 -9.44 15.83 -11.14
N THR A 174 -8.67 14.84 -10.71
CA THR A 174 -7.36 14.56 -11.33
C THR A 174 -7.52 13.66 -12.53
N SER A 175 -6.92 14.06 -13.65
CA SER A 175 -6.98 13.31 -14.91
C SER A 175 -6.47 11.89 -14.75
N GLY A 176 -7.26 10.92 -15.20
CA GLY A 176 -7.01 9.49 -15.11
C GLY A 176 -7.67 8.82 -13.90
N VAL A 177 -8.20 9.58 -12.94
CA VAL A 177 -8.94 9.04 -11.79
C VAL A 177 -10.35 8.67 -12.21
N ARG A 178 -10.74 7.41 -11.97
CA ARG A 178 -12.09 6.90 -12.21
C ARG A 178 -12.99 7.08 -10.98
N SER A 179 -12.46 6.82 -9.80
CA SER A 179 -13.14 6.97 -8.52
C SER A 179 -12.17 7.14 -7.38
N VAL A 180 -12.67 7.60 -6.23
CA VAL A 180 -11.88 7.80 -5.01
C VAL A 180 -12.50 7.04 -3.85
N VAL A 181 -11.71 6.27 -3.14
CA VAL A 181 -12.08 5.57 -1.91
C VAL A 181 -11.41 6.26 -0.73
N LYS A 182 -12.22 6.64 0.25
CA LYS A 182 -11.75 7.29 1.49
C LYS A 182 -11.48 6.23 2.56
N VAL A 183 -10.24 6.13 3.00
CA VAL A 183 -9.79 5.26 4.10
C VAL A 183 -9.22 6.17 5.20
N PHE A 184 -9.97 7.23 5.54
CA PHE A 184 -9.56 8.22 6.51
C PHE A 184 -9.98 7.84 7.94
N GLU A 185 -9.11 8.14 8.89
CA GLU A 185 -9.45 8.33 10.29
C GLU A 185 -9.75 9.81 10.52
N TYR A 186 -11.00 10.13 10.87
CA TYR A 186 -11.40 11.51 11.16
C TYR A 186 -11.12 11.88 12.61
N VAL A 187 -10.64 13.13 12.84
CA VAL A 187 -10.18 13.64 14.16
C VAL A 187 -10.95 14.86 14.65
N ASP A 188 -12.14 15.11 14.12
CA ASP A 188 -13.11 16.13 14.52
C ASP A 188 -14.44 15.54 14.97
#